data_3f8648bef425b4c9bc89915ccbb87d2c
#
_entry.id   3f8648bef425b4c9bc89915ccbb87d2c
#
_cell.length_a   1.000
_cell.length_b   1.000
_cell.length_c   1.000
_cell.angle_alpha   90.00
_cell.angle_beta   90.00
_cell.angle_gamma   90.00
#
_symmetry.space_group_name_H-M   'P 1'
#
loop_
_entity.id
_entity.type
_entity.pdbx_description
1 polymer ?
#
loop_
_entity_poly.entity_id
_entity_poly.type
_entity_poly.pdbx_seq_one_letter_code
_entity_poly.pdbx_strand_id
1 'polypeptide(L)'
;DKMIQNGDLLNTIIYCSNGNPRFLLKSLNVILESGNALKTAVANDVIKDFYRVTIWTEHTKLEERYKGHKKMIEWSRKFIENTVANDITKINTKDGNSNGKTTVYFAISRKAPEVIKQAIKILEYSGVVTLDVEATKFRYDYYDRYQLNFGIVLLSMAKTNLAVSCKEIIDNISQKKFPNYGENSPVYEDAPDLISVEEEIDQKIFLNNILNKKINELEISTKLLKRLNDAGYILIKDIFERDESELEKISYIGKVRSRQIYNNVMAAVIEYISG
;
A
#
# COMPACT_ATOMS: atom_id res chain seq x y z
N ASP A 1 3.75 31.74 -11.24
CA ASP A 1 4.35 31.72 -12.58
C ASP A 1 5.85 31.35 -12.60
N LYS A 2 6.64 31.64 -11.55
CA LYS A 2 8.06 31.21 -11.49
C LYS A 2 8.25 29.69 -11.21
N MET A 3 7.23 28.99 -10.71
CA MET A 3 7.24 27.55 -10.48
C MET A 3 7.25 26.73 -11.77
N ILE A 4 6.70 27.28 -12.86
CA ILE A 4 6.45 26.55 -14.12
C ILE A 4 7.62 26.67 -15.10
N GLN A 5 8.67 27.43 -14.77
CA GLN A 5 9.80 27.66 -15.68
C GLN A 5 10.70 26.41 -15.89
N ASN A 6 10.55 25.36 -15.07
CA ASN A 6 11.30 24.13 -15.25
C ASN A 6 10.34 22.95 -15.48
N GLY A 7 9.85 22.81 -16.70
CA GLY A 7 8.93 21.75 -17.12
C GLY A 7 9.46 20.34 -16.84
N ASP A 8 10.75 20.11 -16.90
CA ASP A 8 11.35 18.81 -16.63
C ASP A 8 11.24 18.43 -15.13
N LEU A 9 11.33 19.41 -14.24
CA LEU A 9 11.17 19.17 -12.81
C LEU A 9 9.71 18.91 -12.44
N LEU A 10 8.78 19.68 -13.00
CA LEU A 10 7.35 19.44 -12.80
C LEU A 10 6.96 18.05 -13.31
N ASN A 11 7.43 17.67 -14.48
CA ASN A 11 7.22 16.33 -15.02
C ASN A 11 7.80 15.25 -14.09
N THR A 12 8.99 15.49 -13.52
CA THR A 12 9.60 14.55 -12.55
C THR A 12 8.70 14.33 -11.35
N ILE A 13 8.12 15.40 -10.78
CA ILE A 13 7.18 15.33 -9.65
C ILE A 13 5.92 14.57 -10.03
N ILE A 14 5.37 14.86 -11.22
CA ILE A 14 4.17 14.19 -11.74
C ILE A 14 4.43 12.67 -11.88
N TYR A 15 5.53 12.28 -12.51
CA TYR A 15 5.89 10.86 -12.66
C TYR A 15 6.14 10.18 -11.31
N CYS A 16 6.86 10.85 -10.40
CA CYS A 16 7.09 10.33 -9.06
C CYS A 16 5.79 10.13 -8.26
N SER A 17 4.75 10.94 -8.51
CA SER A 17 3.45 10.75 -7.85
C SER A 17 2.76 9.43 -8.24
N ASN A 18 3.20 8.81 -9.32
CA ASN A 18 2.64 7.55 -9.84
C ASN A 18 1.12 7.61 -10.04
N GLY A 19 0.61 8.78 -10.44
CA GLY A 19 -0.82 9.04 -10.61
C GLY A 19 -1.62 9.24 -9.31
N ASN A 20 -0.95 9.26 -8.15
CA ASN A 20 -1.60 9.49 -6.86
C ASN A 20 -1.65 11.00 -6.54
N PRO A 21 -2.85 11.64 -6.56
CA PRO A 21 -2.98 13.07 -6.31
C PRO A 21 -2.50 13.51 -4.92
N ARG A 22 -2.64 12.65 -3.91
CA ARG A 22 -2.20 12.93 -2.54
C ARG A 22 -0.67 13.06 -2.48
N PHE A 23 0.05 12.16 -3.14
CA PHE A 23 1.51 12.24 -3.22
C PHE A 23 1.96 13.47 -4.02
N LEU A 24 1.28 13.80 -5.12
CA LEU A 24 1.57 14.98 -5.89
C LEU A 24 1.41 16.27 -5.06
N LEU A 25 0.29 16.44 -4.37
CA LEU A 25 0.02 17.60 -3.54
C LEU A 25 1.00 17.71 -2.36
N LYS A 26 1.30 16.58 -1.68
CA LYS A 26 2.31 16.57 -0.62
C LYS A 26 3.69 17.00 -1.14
N SER A 27 4.13 16.49 -2.30
CA SER A 27 5.40 16.86 -2.91
C SER A 27 5.48 18.34 -3.25
N LEU A 28 4.41 18.88 -3.83
CA LEU A 28 4.31 20.31 -4.16
C LEU A 28 4.33 21.19 -2.90
N ASN A 29 3.62 20.79 -1.84
CA ASN A 29 3.61 21.53 -0.58
C ASN A 29 4.99 21.60 0.06
N VAL A 30 5.72 20.46 0.12
CA VAL A 30 7.10 20.44 0.66
C VAL A 30 8.02 21.39 -0.13
N ILE A 31 7.89 21.43 -1.46
CA ILE A 31 8.67 22.34 -2.30
C ILE A 31 8.29 23.80 -2.04
N LEU A 32 6.99 24.09 -1.88
CA LEU A 32 6.50 25.44 -1.59
C LEU A 32 6.94 25.94 -0.21
N GLU A 33 6.84 25.09 0.80
CA GLU A 33 7.22 25.40 2.19
C GLU A 33 8.73 25.60 2.34
N SER A 34 9.55 25.01 1.49
CA SER A 34 11.00 25.24 1.48
C SER A 34 11.39 26.67 1.11
N GLY A 35 10.41 27.51 0.69
CA GLY A 35 10.62 28.92 0.33
C GLY A 35 11.54 29.14 -0.86
N ASN A 36 12.01 28.09 -1.48
CA ASN A 36 12.93 28.13 -2.59
C ASN A 36 12.16 28.12 -3.92
N ALA A 37 12.35 29.15 -4.72
CA ALA A 37 12.05 29.04 -6.13
C ALA A 37 12.72 27.74 -6.65
N LEU A 38 12.05 27.01 -7.53
CA LEU A 38 12.46 25.73 -8.11
C LEU A 38 13.89 25.74 -8.69
N LYS A 39 14.88 25.87 -7.83
CA LYS A 39 16.29 25.64 -8.20
C LYS A 39 16.49 24.13 -8.22
N THR A 40 16.99 23.60 -9.32
CA THR A 40 17.13 22.18 -9.60
C THR A 40 17.79 21.38 -8.46
N ALA A 41 18.83 21.91 -7.83
CA ALA A 41 19.52 21.24 -6.74
C ALA A 41 18.64 21.06 -5.49
N VAL A 42 18.00 22.13 -5.03
CA VAL A 42 17.17 22.10 -3.81
C VAL A 42 15.92 21.24 -4.03
N ALA A 43 15.29 21.34 -5.19
CA ALA A 43 14.14 20.52 -5.50
C ALA A 43 14.49 19.03 -5.61
N ASN A 44 15.68 18.69 -6.13
CA ASN A 44 16.15 17.29 -6.14
C ASN A 44 16.32 16.74 -4.72
N ASP A 45 16.87 17.51 -3.79
CA ASP A 45 17.07 17.07 -2.42
C ASP A 45 15.72 16.94 -1.69
N VAL A 46 14.83 17.90 -1.87
CA VAL A 46 13.46 17.83 -1.31
C VAL A 46 12.70 16.62 -1.86
N ILE A 47 12.79 16.33 -3.16
CA ILE A 47 12.16 15.14 -3.76
C ILE A 47 12.78 13.87 -3.17
N LYS A 48 14.10 13.80 -3.08
CA LYS A 48 14.78 12.63 -2.49
C LYS A 48 14.31 12.36 -1.06
N ASP A 49 14.33 13.36 -0.21
CA ASP A 49 13.94 13.23 1.19
C ASP A 49 12.45 12.90 1.31
N PHE A 50 11.60 13.58 0.53
CA PHE A 50 10.17 13.32 0.52
C PHE A 50 9.85 11.86 0.15
N TYR A 51 10.39 11.36 -0.94
CA TYR A 51 10.07 9.99 -1.38
C TYR A 51 10.72 8.93 -0.51
N ARG A 52 11.95 9.14 -0.03
CA ARG A 52 12.59 8.24 0.92
C ARG A 52 11.81 8.10 2.22
N VAL A 53 11.31 9.23 2.76
CA VAL A 53 10.59 9.24 4.04
C VAL A 53 9.11 8.92 3.85
N THR A 54 8.42 9.60 2.94
CA THR A 54 6.95 9.53 2.87
C THR A 54 6.46 8.17 2.39
N ILE A 55 7.01 7.63 1.30
CA ILE A 55 6.55 6.34 0.74
C ILE A 55 6.73 5.23 1.77
N TRP A 56 7.92 5.12 2.36
CA TRP A 56 8.19 4.06 3.33
C TRP A 56 7.51 4.28 4.67
N THR A 57 7.29 5.53 5.07
CA THR A 57 6.50 5.82 6.27
C THR A 57 5.05 5.40 6.10
N GLU A 58 4.41 5.69 4.96
CA GLU A 58 3.03 5.23 4.70
C GLU A 58 2.97 3.69 4.64
N HIS A 59 3.96 3.04 4.06
CA HIS A 59 4.05 1.58 4.05
C HIS A 59 4.26 0.99 5.45
N THR A 60 5.19 1.53 6.23
CA THR A 60 5.48 1.05 7.59
C THR A 60 4.30 1.29 8.56
N LYS A 61 3.54 2.37 8.39
CA LYS A 61 2.32 2.61 9.19
C LYS A 61 1.28 1.49 9.05
N LEU A 62 1.34 0.70 7.99
CA LEU A 62 0.49 -0.47 7.86
C LEU A 62 0.79 -1.53 8.93
N GLU A 63 2.00 -1.59 9.50
CA GLU A 63 2.33 -2.48 10.62
C GLU A 63 1.51 -2.17 11.87
N GLU A 64 1.18 -0.90 12.09
CA GLU A 64 0.35 -0.47 13.22
C GLU A 64 -1.11 -0.88 13.03
N ARG A 65 -1.58 -0.87 11.78
CA ARG A 65 -2.94 -1.25 11.39
C ARG A 65 -3.11 -2.77 11.28
N TYR A 66 -2.14 -3.43 10.66
CA TYR A 66 -2.16 -4.86 10.35
C TYR A 66 -1.09 -5.59 11.16
N LYS A 67 -1.25 -5.66 12.47
CA LYS A 67 -0.24 -6.22 13.39
C LYS A 67 0.20 -7.64 13.02
N GLY A 68 -0.72 -8.49 12.60
CA GLY A 68 -0.42 -9.85 12.14
C GLY A 68 0.40 -9.92 10.83
N HIS A 69 0.52 -8.82 10.08
CA HIS A 69 1.22 -8.76 8.81
C HIS A 69 2.60 -8.08 8.90
N LYS A 70 3.05 -7.75 10.11
CA LYS A 70 4.32 -7.02 10.31
C LYS A 70 5.49 -7.65 9.56
N LYS A 71 5.71 -8.95 9.72
CA LYS A 71 6.82 -9.67 9.03
C LYS A 71 6.70 -9.58 7.51
N MET A 72 5.48 -9.64 6.97
CA MET A 72 5.20 -9.52 5.54
C MET A 72 5.45 -8.09 5.04
N ILE A 73 5.06 -7.07 5.79
CA ILE A 73 5.30 -5.65 5.48
C ILE A 73 6.81 -5.36 5.47
N GLU A 74 7.54 -5.80 6.49
CA GLU A 74 8.99 -5.67 6.56
C GLU A 74 9.70 -6.42 5.41
N TRP A 75 9.27 -7.64 5.13
CA TRP A 75 9.82 -8.44 4.04
C TRP A 75 9.54 -7.79 2.68
N SER A 76 8.32 -7.34 2.43
CA SER A 76 7.93 -6.71 1.17
C SER A 76 8.75 -5.45 0.88
N ARG A 77 9.05 -4.65 1.91
CA ARG A 77 9.96 -3.51 1.80
C ARG A 77 11.37 -3.94 1.39
N LYS A 78 11.94 -4.93 2.08
CA LYS A 78 13.27 -5.48 1.76
C LYS A 78 13.32 -6.06 0.35
N PHE A 79 12.28 -6.76 -0.07
CA PHE A 79 12.16 -7.29 -1.43
C PHE A 79 12.22 -6.18 -2.48
N ILE A 80 11.50 -5.08 -2.28
CA ILE A 80 11.57 -3.94 -3.18
C ILE A 80 12.94 -3.27 -3.15
N GLU A 81 13.46 -2.91 -1.96
CA GLU A 81 14.71 -2.13 -1.84
C GLU A 81 15.93 -2.94 -2.29
N ASN A 82 16.04 -4.21 -1.89
CA ASN A 82 17.26 -5.00 -2.08
C ASN A 82 17.24 -5.84 -3.36
N THR A 83 16.07 -6.10 -3.93
CA THR A 83 15.94 -6.97 -5.11
C THR A 83 15.41 -6.20 -6.30
N VAL A 84 14.13 -5.79 -6.27
CA VAL A 84 13.47 -5.22 -7.44
C VAL A 84 14.12 -3.92 -7.89
N ALA A 85 14.35 -2.98 -6.96
CA ALA A 85 14.96 -1.69 -7.28
C ALA A 85 16.41 -1.85 -7.78
N ASN A 86 17.17 -2.78 -7.20
CA ASN A 86 18.53 -3.08 -7.65
C ASN A 86 18.55 -3.70 -9.06
N ASP A 87 17.65 -4.63 -9.36
CA ASP A 87 17.58 -5.25 -10.68
C ASP A 87 17.12 -4.26 -11.76
N ILE A 88 16.16 -3.38 -11.44
CA ILE A 88 15.77 -2.26 -12.28
C ILE A 88 16.96 -1.31 -12.50
N THR A 89 17.70 -0.99 -11.45
CA THR A 89 18.88 -0.11 -11.51
C THR A 89 19.96 -0.70 -12.44
N LYS A 90 20.25 -1.99 -12.32
CA LYS A 90 21.20 -2.68 -13.23
C LYS A 90 20.77 -2.56 -14.70
N ILE A 91 19.47 -2.66 -14.98
CA ILE A 91 18.96 -2.48 -16.35
C ILE A 91 19.10 -1.03 -16.82
N ASN A 92 18.86 -0.06 -15.94
CA ASN A 92 18.85 1.37 -16.27
C ASN A 92 20.24 2.02 -16.29
N THR A 93 21.26 1.34 -15.76
CA THR A 93 22.64 1.82 -15.79
C THR A 93 23.41 1.30 -17.01
N LYS A 94 24.48 2.00 -17.41
CA LYS A 94 25.25 1.64 -18.62
C LYS A 94 25.85 0.24 -18.58
N ASP A 95 26.16 -0.28 -17.39
CA ASP A 95 26.78 -1.60 -17.22
C ASP A 95 25.84 -2.77 -17.58
N GLY A 96 24.51 -2.56 -17.54
CA GLY A 96 23.49 -3.55 -17.93
C GLY A 96 22.82 -3.27 -19.27
N ASN A 97 23.13 -2.16 -19.93
CA ASN A 97 22.30 -1.63 -21.02
C ASN A 97 23.03 -1.49 -22.35
N SER A 98 23.32 -2.62 -23.01
CA SER A 98 23.88 -2.62 -24.38
C SER A 98 22.98 -1.92 -25.41
N ASN A 99 21.69 -1.75 -25.17
CA ASN A 99 20.70 -1.25 -26.12
C ASN A 99 20.05 0.09 -25.74
N GLY A 100 20.52 0.77 -24.67
CA GLY A 100 19.96 2.05 -24.21
C GLY A 100 18.51 1.98 -23.67
N LYS A 101 17.96 0.79 -23.43
CA LYS A 101 16.57 0.63 -22.94
C LYS A 101 16.50 0.67 -21.42
N THR A 102 15.53 1.40 -20.89
CA THR A 102 15.26 1.55 -19.47
C THR A 102 13.95 0.88 -19.06
N THR A 103 13.71 0.70 -17.77
CA THR A 103 12.47 0.14 -17.25
C THR A 103 12.13 0.70 -15.87
N VAL A 104 10.85 0.70 -15.56
CA VAL A 104 10.29 0.89 -14.20
C VAL A 104 9.42 -0.31 -13.81
N TYR A 105 9.38 -1.32 -14.68
CA TYR A 105 8.53 -2.48 -14.56
C TYR A 105 9.28 -3.68 -13.98
N PHE A 106 8.52 -4.55 -13.32
CA PHE A 106 8.90 -5.91 -12.96
C PHE A 106 7.68 -6.82 -13.06
N ALA A 107 7.88 -8.12 -13.05
CA ALA A 107 6.79 -9.07 -13.15
C ALA A 107 6.90 -10.20 -12.14
N ILE A 108 5.75 -10.62 -11.60
CA ILE A 108 5.61 -11.74 -10.66
C ILE A 108 4.80 -12.83 -11.34
N SER A 109 5.27 -14.07 -11.26
CA SER A 109 4.53 -15.22 -11.76
C SER A 109 3.18 -15.37 -11.03
N ARG A 110 2.13 -15.67 -11.78
CA ARG A 110 0.82 -16.03 -11.19
C ARG A 110 0.87 -17.31 -10.35
N LYS A 111 1.90 -18.13 -10.53
CA LYS A 111 2.18 -19.31 -9.73
C LYS A 111 3.07 -19.01 -8.51
N ALA A 112 3.50 -17.77 -8.31
CA ALA A 112 4.27 -17.39 -7.12
C ALA A 112 3.52 -17.78 -5.83
N PRO A 113 4.23 -18.08 -4.73
CA PRO A 113 3.63 -18.38 -3.43
C PRO A 113 2.59 -17.33 -3.02
N GLU A 114 1.53 -17.77 -2.32
CA GLU A 114 0.43 -16.87 -1.93
C GLU A 114 0.91 -15.70 -1.06
N VAL A 115 1.89 -15.96 -0.18
CA VAL A 115 2.52 -14.91 0.64
C VAL A 115 3.11 -13.78 -0.21
N ILE A 116 3.70 -14.10 -1.36
CA ILE A 116 4.26 -13.11 -2.28
C ILE A 116 3.16 -12.27 -2.91
N LYS A 117 2.06 -12.90 -3.32
CA LYS A 117 0.90 -12.18 -3.91
C LYS A 117 0.26 -11.24 -2.89
N GLN A 118 0.16 -11.66 -1.63
CA GLN A 118 -0.35 -10.80 -0.55
C GLN A 118 0.61 -9.65 -0.25
N ALA A 119 1.92 -9.91 -0.20
CA ALA A 119 2.91 -8.86 -0.04
C ALA A 119 2.85 -7.81 -1.17
N ILE A 120 2.64 -8.24 -2.42
CA ILE A 120 2.45 -7.33 -3.55
C ILE A 120 1.17 -6.49 -3.38
N LYS A 121 0.06 -7.07 -2.93
CA LYS A 121 -1.18 -6.31 -2.64
C LYS A 121 -0.97 -5.23 -1.57
N ILE A 122 -0.19 -5.53 -0.52
CA ILE A 122 0.17 -4.54 0.51
C ILE A 122 1.01 -3.42 -0.11
N LEU A 123 1.95 -3.74 -0.98
CA LEU A 123 2.74 -2.74 -1.71
C LEU A 123 1.90 -1.90 -2.67
N GLU A 124 0.88 -2.48 -3.32
CA GLU A 124 -0.09 -1.73 -4.14
C GLU A 124 -0.93 -0.78 -3.27
N TYR A 125 -1.43 -1.26 -2.14
CA TYR A 125 -2.22 -0.45 -1.22
C TYR A 125 -1.43 0.78 -0.72
N SER A 126 -0.14 0.62 -0.44
CA SER A 126 0.73 1.72 -0.02
C SER A 126 1.25 2.61 -1.17
N GLY A 127 0.93 2.27 -2.41
CA GLY A 127 1.39 3.03 -3.59
C GLY A 127 2.88 2.85 -3.92
N VAL A 128 3.51 1.84 -3.37
CA VAL A 128 4.91 1.45 -3.69
C VAL A 128 4.98 0.83 -5.07
N VAL A 129 3.98 0.03 -5.43
CA VAL A 129 3.82 -0.55 -6.76
C VAL A 129 2.41 -0.31 -7.31
N THR A 130 2.23 -0.43 -8.60
CA THR A 130 0.93 -0.34 -9.27
C THR A 130 0.84 -1.47 -10.30
N LEU A 131 -0.27 -2.19 -10.31
CA LEU A 131 -0.51 -3.19 -11.35
C LEU A 131 -0.62 -2.48 -12.71
N ASP A 132 0.19 -2.91 -13.67
CA ASP A 132 0.22 -2.35 -15.03
C ASP A 132 -0.53 -3.24 -16.02
N VAL A 133 -0.18 -4.54 -16.10
CA VAL A 133 -0.83 -5.51 -16.99
C VAL A 133 -0.98 -6.86 -16.28
N GLU A 134 -2.18 -7.39 -16.29
CA GLU A 134 -2.47 -8.75 -15.84
C GLU A 134 -2.15 -9.79 -16.92
N ALA A 135 -1.78 -10.99 -16.48
CA ALA A 135 -1.64 -12.18 -17.32
C ALA A 135 -0.77 -12.01 -18.56
N THR A 136 0.34 -11.25 -18.44
CA THR A 136 1.32 -11.18 -19.52
C THR A 136 2.00 -12.54 -19.69
N LYS A 137 1.94 -13.10 -20.90
CA LYS A 137 2.60 -14.38 -21.20
C LYS A 137 4.11 -14.16 -21.38
N PHE A 138 4.91 -14.87 -20.58
CA PHE A 138 6.35 -14.90 -20.71
C PHE A 138 6.82 -16.36 -20.78
N ARG A 139 7.38 -16.79 -21.91
CA ARG A 139 7.69 -18.19 -22.23
C ARG A 139 6.45 -19.10 -22.09
N TYR A 140 6.40 -19.94 -21.05
CA TYR A 140 5.34 -20.91 -20.82
C TYR A 140 4.38 -20.53 -19.68
N ASP A 141 4.69 -19.43 -18.94
CA ASP A 141 3.95 -19.00 -17.76
C ASP A 141 3.32 -17.62 -17.93
N TYR A 142 2.34 -17.34 -17.08
CA TYR A 142 1.68 -16.06 -16.99
C TYR A 142 2.21 -15.28 -15.79
N TYR A 143 2.46 -14.00 -16.02
CA TYR A 143 2.96 -13.05 -15.03
C TYR A 143 2.07 -11.84 -14.97
N ASP A 144 1.88 -11.29 -13.77
CA ASP A 144 1.32 -9.97 -13.60
C ASP A 144 2.47 -8.97 -13.55
N ARG A 145 2.39 -7.94 -14.42
CA ARG A 145 3.40 -6.91 -14.53
C ARG A 145 3.01 -5.72 -13.67
N TYR A 146 3.96 -5.27 -12.88
CA TYR A 146 3.81 -4.14 -11.98
C TYR A 146 4.78 -3.03 -12.36
N GLN A 147 4.36 -1.80 -12.11
CA GLN A 147 5.20 -0.62 -12.18
C GLN A 147 5.69 -0.31 -10.76
N LEU A 148 7.00 -0.24 -10.55
CA LEU A 148 7.58 0.28 -9.32
C LEU A 148 7.41 1.81 -9.30
N ASN A 149 7.09 2.38 -8.13
CA ASN A 149 6.96 3.82 -7.97
C ASN A 149 8.21 4.53 -8.51
N PHE A 150 7.97 5.51 -9.38
CA PHE A 150 9.03 6.17 -10.14
C PHE A 150 10.03 6.88 -9.25
N GLY A 151 9.57 7.44 -8.10
CA GLY A 151 10.44 8.05 -7.10
C GLY A 151 11.43 7.05 -6.49
N ILE A 152 11.00 5.80 -6.23
CA ILE A 152 11.89 4.74 -5.72
C ILE A 152 12.93 4.38 -6.79
N VAL A 153 12.53 4.25 -8.05
CA VAL A 153 13.47 3.98 -9.16
C VAL A 153 14.53 5.07 -9.27
N LEU A 154 14.12 6.34 -9.23
CA LEU A 154 15.06 7.46 -9.30
C LEU A 154 16.04 7.48 -8.12
N LEU A 155 15.54 7.19 -6.90
CA LEU A 155 16.38 7.15 -5.71
C LEU A 155 17.41 6.02 -5.76
N SER A 156 17.02 4.85 -6.27
CA SER A 156 17.92 3.69 -6.37
C SER A 156 19.06 3.89 -7.36
N MET A 157 18.87 4.73 -8.38
CA MET A 157 19.90 5.02 -9.37
C MET A 157 21.03 5.91 -8.86
N ALA A 158 20.91 6.48 -7.65
CA ALA A 158 21.93 7.32 -6.99
C ALA A 158 22.50 8.47 -7.84
N LYS A 159 21.78 8.95 -8.86
CA LYS A 159 22.21 10.04 -9.71
C LYS A 159 21.95 11.40 -9.06
N THR A 160 22.80 12.38 -9.35
CA THR A 160 22.76 13.72 -8.75
C THR A 160 21.62 14.60 -9.29
N ASN A 161 21.18 14.38 -10.54
CA ASN A 161 20.12 15.17 -11.17
C ASN A 161 18.92 14.28 -11.51
N LEU A 162 17.88 14.34 -10.69
CA LEU A 162 16.69 13.51 -10.84
C LEU A 162 15.88 13.84 -12.11
N ALA A 163 15.83 15.12 -12.53
CA ALA A 163 15.08 15.52 -13.72
C ALA A 163 15.71 14.95 -15.01
N VAL A 164 17.06 14.97 -15.10
CA VAL A 164 17.77 14.35 -16.23
C VAL A 164 17.58 12.85 -16.22
N SER A 165 17.68 12.21 -15.06
CA SER A 165 17.47 10.76 -14.95
C SER A 165 16.03 10.36 -15.26
N CYS A 166 15.05 11.14 -14.84
CA CYS A 166 13.65 10.95 -15.17
C CYS A 166 13.43 10.97 -16.68
N LYS A 167 13.96 11.99 -17.37
CA LYS A 167 13.85 12.12 -18.81
C LYS A 167 14.53 10.96 -19.53
N GLU A 168 15.74 10.58 -19.14
CA GLU A 168 16.46 9.43 -19.72
C GLU A 168 15.65 8.13 -19.60
N ILE A 169 14.99 7.90 -18.46
CA ILE A 169 14.16 6.71 -18.26
C ILE A 169 12.95 6.76 -19.19
N ILE A 170 12.22 7.87 -19.23
CA ILE A 170 10.98 8.01 -20.01
C ILE A 170 11.24 7.87 -21.50
N ASP A 171 12.27 8.56 -22.01
CA ASP A 171 12.60 8.56 -23.44
C ASP A 171 13.03 7.17 -23.94
N ASN A 172 13.51 6.31 -23.04
CA ASN A 172 14.05 4.99 -23.38
C ASN A 172 13.26 3.82 -22.76
N ILE A 173 12.11 4.06 -22.16
CA ILE A 173 11.33 3.05 -21.43
C ILE A 173 10.95 1.88 -22.35
N SER A 174 11.18 0.66 -21.86
CA SER A 174 10.86 -0.57 -22.57
C SER A 174 9.84 -1.39 -21.80
N GLN A 175 8.78 -1.77 -22.48
CA GLN A 175 7.77 -2.70 -21.96
C GLN A 175 8.16 -4.18 -22.12
N LYS A 176 9.32 -4.46 -22.72
CA LYS A 176 9.78 -5.82 -23.03
C LYS A 176 10.98 -6.26 -22.19
N LYS A 177 11.71 -5.33 -21.58
CA LYS A 177 12.91 -5.61 -20.79
C LYS A 177 12.69 -5.18 -19.34
N PHE A 178 12.40 -6.12 -18.46
CA PHE A 178 12.19 -5.91 -17.03
C PHE A 178 12.54 -7.19 -16.24
N PRO A 179 12.89 -7.09 -14.95
CA PRO A 179 13.10 -8.26 -14.11
C PRO A 179 11.79 -9.04 -13.95
N ASN A 180 11.90 -10.37 -13.92
CA ASN A 180 10.76 -11.25 -13.69
C ASN A 180 11.12 -12.32 -12.66
N TYR A 181 10.17 -12.59 -11.76
CA TYR A 181 10.34 -13.50 -10.65
C TYR A 181 9.35 -14.64 -10.79
N GLY A 182 9.89 -15.83 -11.08
CA GLY A 182 9.12 -17.06 -11.32
C GLY A 182 8.57 -17.66 -10.03
N GLU A 183 7.86 -18.78 -10.15
CA GLU A 183 7.26 -19.54 -9.04
C GLU A 183 8.29 -19.88 -7.95
N ASN A 184 9.44 -20.42 -8.35
CA ASN A 184 10.51 -20.87 -7.45
C ASN A 184 11.70 -19.91 -7.46
N SER A 185 11.43 -18.59 -7.48
CA SER A 185 12.50 -17.61 -7.47
C SER A 185 13.26 -17.63 -6.15
N PRO A 186 14.62 -17.71 -6.15
CA PRO A 186 15.42 -17.74 -4.92
C PRO A 186 15.18 -16.51 -4.02
N VAL A 187 14.70 -15.41 -4.58
CA VAL A 187 14.41 -14.18 -3.83
C VAL A 187 13.23 -14.33 -2.85
N TYR A 188 12.54 -15.47 -2.89
CA TYR A 188 11.41 -15.76 -2.00
C TYR A 188 11.80 -16.62 -0.78
N GLU A 189 13.05 -17.08 -0.69
CA GLU A 189 13.51 -17.97 0.39
C GLU A 189 13.30 -17.39 1.79
N ASP A 190 13.48 -16.07 1.93
CA ASP A 190 13.29 -15.36 3.20
C ASP A 190 11.86 -14.80 3.38
N ALA A 191 10.91 -15.18 2.52
CA ALA A 191 9.53 -14.75 2.68
C ALA A 191 8.91 -15.39 3.94
N PRO A 192 8.13 -14.63 4.73
CA PRO A 192 7.50 -15.21 5.92
C PRO A 192 6.44 -16.24 5.52
N ASP A 193 6.25 -17.23 6.37
CA ASP A 193 5.14 -18.17 6.21
C ASP A 193 3.80 -17.47 6.43
N LEU A 194 2.78 -17.83 5.63
CA LEU A 194 1.42 -17.31 5.77
C LEU A 194 0.74 -17.72 7.10
N ILE A 195 1.22 -18.78 7.72
CA ILE A 195 0.64 -19.35 8.92
C ILE A 195 1.75 -19.45 9.97
N SER A 196 2.03 -18.37 10.67
CA SER A 196 2.61 -18.52 12.00
C SER A 196 1.44 -18.70 12.99
N VAL A 197 1.55 -19.67 13.87
CA VAL A 197 0.59 -19.90 14.97
C VAL A 197 0.36 -18.61 15.80
N GLU A 198 1.34 -17.72 15.82
CA GLU A 198 1.26 -16.35 16.36
C GLU A 198 0.21 -15.50 15.65
N GLU A 199 0.03 -15.62 14.31
CA GLU A 199 -0.96 -14.84 13.55
C GLU A 199 -2.40 -15.27 13.83
N GLU A 200 -2.65 -16.58 14.03
CA GLU A 200 -3.98 -17.04 14.46
C GLU A 200 -4.33 -16.56 15.88
N ILE A 201 -3.34 -16.52 16.78
CA ILE A 201 -3.48 -16.03 18.13
C ILE A 201 -3.70 -14.50 18.09
N ASP A 202 -2.92 -13.77 17.27
CA ASP A 202 -3.06 -12.33 17.11
C ASP A 202 -4.41 -11.95 16.46
N GLN A 203 -4.87 -12.68 15.45
CA GLN A 203 -6.20 -12.45 14.86
C GLN A 203 -7.32 -12.73 15.85
N LYS A 204 -7.23 -13.80 16.66
CA LYS A 204 -8.20 -14.08 17.73
C LYS A 204 -8.16 -13.03 18.82
N ILE A 205 -6.98 -12.58 19.23
CA ILE A 205 -6.81 -11.49 20.20
C ILE A 205 -7.37 -10.20 19.63
N PHE A 206 -7.10 -9.93 18.35
CA PHE A 206 -7.55 -8.72 17.66
C PHE A 206 -9.08 -8.68 17.53
N LEU A 207 -9.68 -9.78 17.10
CA LEU A 207 -11.13 -9.95 17.05
C LEU A 207 -11.74 -9.81 18.46
N ASN A 208 -11.15 -10.45 19.48
CA ASN A 208 -11.60 -10.32 20.86
C ASN A 208 -11.49 -8.89 21.38
N ASN A 209 -10.49 -8.11 20.97
CA ASN A 209 -10.34 -6.73 21.37
C ASN A 209 -11.49 -5.85 20.86
N ILE A 210 -11.92 -5.99 19.60
CA ILE A 210 -13.08 -5.25 19.09
C ILE A 210 -14.37 -5.75 19.71
N LEU A 211 -14.56 -7.06 19.84
CA LEU A 211 -15.76 -7.66 20.40
C LEU A 211 -15.97 -7.28 21.87
N ASN A 212 -14.91 -7.02 22.63
CA ASN A 212 -14.97 -6.57 24.02
C ASN A 212 -15.10 -5.04 24.19
N LYS A 213 -15.12 -4.26 23.11
CA LYS A 213 -15.44 -2.84 23.19
C LYS A 213 -16.90 -2.60 23.51
N LYS A 214 -17.18 -1.45 24.11
CA LYS A 214 -18.56 -1.05 24.43
C LYS A 214 -19.32 -0.62 23.18
N ILE A 215 -20.60 -0.95 23.09
CA ILE A 215 -21.47 -0.52 21.99
C ILE A 215 -21.59 1.01 21.89
N ASN A 216 -21.24 1.75 22.96
CA ASN A 216 -21.23 3.22 22.98
C ASN A 216 -20.16 3.83 22.04
N GLU A 217 -19.19 3.04 21.58
CA GLU A 217 -18.17 3.45 20.60
C GLU A 217 -18.68 3.37 19.16
N LEU A 218 -19.85 2.76 18.94
CA LEU A 218 -20.47 2.66 17.63
C LEU A 218 -21.28 3.92 17.29
N GLU A 219 -21.35 4.25 16.00
CA GLU A 219 -22.19 5.34 15.49
C GLU A 219 -23.69 5.00 15.54
N ILE A 220 -24.21 4.78 16.75
CA ILE A 220 -25.61 4.48 17.03
C ILE A 220 -26.21 5.64 17.83
N SER A 221 -27.44 6.04 17.50
CA SER A 221 -28.09 7.13 18.21
C SER A 221 -28.22 6.85 19.72
N THR A 222 -28.03 7.88 20.56
CA THR A 222 -28.08 7.78 22.03
C THR A 222 -29.37 7.15 22.58
N LYS A 223 -30.48 7.34 21.85
CA LYS A 223 -31.79 6.72 22.23
C LYS A 223 -31.77 5.20 21.99
N LEU A 224 -31.14 4.73 20.91
CA LEU A 224 -30.99 3.30 20.63
C LEU A 224 -29.97 2.66 21.59
N LEU A 225 -28.83 3.32 21.82
CA LEU A 225 -27.82 2.86 22.79
C LEU A 225 -28.40 2.66 24.18
N LYS A 226 -29.21 3.62 24.66
CA LYS A 226 -29.87 3.46 25.95
C LYS A 226 -30.74 2.21 26.00
N ARG A 227 -31.53 1.93 24.95
CA ARG A 227 -32.40 0.74 24.90
C ARG A 227 -31.65 -0.56 24.83
N LEU A 228 -30.53 -0.57 24.09
CA LEU A 228 -29.65 -1.73 24.03
C LEU A 228 -29.02 -2.00 25.39
N ASN A 229 -28.52 -0.96 26.07
CA ASN A 229 -27.98 -1.09 27.42
C ASN A 229 -29.05 -1.54 28.46
N ASP A 230 -30.27 -0.99 28.39
CA ASP A 230 -31.37 -1.39 29.24
C ASP A 230 -31.79 -2.86 29.00
N ALA A 231 -31.57 -3.37 27.81
CA ALA A 231 -31.81 -4.77 27.44
C ALA A 231 -30.59 -5.71 27.67
N GLY A 232 -29.50 -5.17 28.25
CA GLY A 232 -28.32 -5.96 28.63
C GLY A 232 -27.27 -6.11 27.55
N TYR A 233 -27.40 -5.40 26.42
CA TYR A 233 -26.39 -5.37 25.36
C TYR A 233 -25.37 -4.25 25.68
N ILE A 234 -24.20 -4.63 26.20
CA ILE A 234 -23.17 -3.69 26.67
C ILE A 234 -21.96 -3.67 25.76
N LEU A 235 -21.57 -4.83 25.25
CA LEU A 235 -20.39 -5.03 24.41
C LEU A 235 -20.78 -5.33 22.96
N ILE A 236 -19.87 -5.07 22.05
CA ILE A 236 -20.07 -5.36 20.61
C ILE A 236 -20.38 -6.85 20.40
N LYS A 237 -19.70 -7.75 21.14
CA LYS A 237 -19.96 -9.20 21.09
C LYS A 237 -21.40 -9.58 21.42
N ASP A 238 -22.06 -8.84 22.29
CA ASP A 238 -23.42 -9.15 22.72
C ASP A 238 -24.41 -9.06 21.55
N ILE A 239 -24.07 -8.27 20.53
CA ILE A 239 -24.84 -8.13 19.30
C ILE A 239 -24.28 -9.05 18.20
N PHE A 240 -22.94 -9.11 18.08
CA PHE A 240 -22.24 -9.84 17.01
C PHE A 240 -22.53 -11.35 17.03
N GLU A 241 -22.62 -11.93 18.23
CA GLU A 241 -22.87 -13.38 18.45
C GLU A 241 -24.34 -13.78 18.33
N ARG A 242 -25.25 -12.83 18.05
CA ARG A 242 -26.69 -13.08 18.01
C ARG A 242 -27.29 -12.75 16.65
N ASP A 243 -28.46 -13.34 16.39
CA ASP A 243 -29.21 -13.05 15.17
C ASP A 243 -29.89 -11.68 15.23
N GLU A 244 -30.02 -11.02 14.08
CA GLU A 244 -30.75 -9.75 13.94
C GLU A 244 -32.15 -9.81 14.55
N SER A 245 -32.83 -10.96 14.45
CA SER A 245 -34.17 -11.19 15.00
C SER A 245 -34.25 -11.09 16.50
N GLU A 246 -33.16 -11.30 17.24
CA GLU A 246 -33.13 -11.12 18.69
C GLU A 246 -33.23 -9.64 19.12
N LEU A 247 -32.63 -8.77 18.31
CA LEU A 247 -32.74 -7.32 18.53
C LEU A 247 -34.17 -6.81 18.31
N GLU A 248 -34.94 -7.45 17.45
CA GLU A 248 -36.36 -7.09 17.22
C GLU A 248 -37.26 -7.32 18.46
N LYS A 249 -36.83 -8.17 19.40
CA LYS A 249 -37.56 -8.42 20.66
C LYS A 249 -37.43 -7.27 21.63
N ILE A 250 -36.50 -6.35 21.42
CA ILE A 250 -36.30 -5.18 22.28
C ILE A 250 -37.38 -4.13 21.97
N SER A 251 -38.04 -3.64 23.03
CA SER A 251 -39.08 -2.61 22.90
C SER A 251 -38.59 -1.40 22.08
N TYR A 252 -39.36 -1.01 21.07
CA TYR A 252 -39.06 0.05 20.08
C TYR A 252 -37.90 -0.22 19.10
N ILE A 253 -37.34 -1.43 19.06
CA ILE A 253 -36.44 -1.86 18.03
C ILE A 253 -37.18 -2.82 17.11
N GLY A 254 -37.72 -2.29 16.02
CA GLY A 254 -38.34 -3.10 14.98
C GLY A 254 -37.32 -3.43 13.86
N LYS A 255 -37.77 -4.20 12.88
CA LYS A 255 -36.95 -4.79 11.80
C LYS A 255 -35.97 -3.83 11.10
N VAL A 256 -36.35 -2.58 10.89
CA VAL A 256 -35.49 -1.58 10.23
C VAL A 256 -34.33 -1.16 11.15
N ARG A 257 -34.64 -0.98 12.46
CA ARG A 257 -33.63 -0.54 13.43
C ARG A 257 -32.70 -1.69 13.84
N SER A 258 -33.22 -2.91 13.96
CA SER A 258 -32.40 -4.09 14.24
C SER A 258 -31.35 -4.30 13.13
N ARG A 259 -31.75 -4.23 11.87
CA ARG A 259 -30.85 -4.30 10.73
C ARG A 259 -29.82 -3.16 10.73
N GLN A 260 -30.23 -1.94 11.03
CA GLN A 260 -29.31 -0.79 11.12
C GLN A 260 -28.25 -1.00 12.21
N ILE A 261 -28.66 -1.46 13.40
CA ILE A 261 -27.75 -1.74 14.51
C ILE A 261 -26.80 -2.87 14.14
N TYR A 262 -27.32 -3.96 13.60
CA TYR A 262 -26.52 -5.11 13.18
C TYR A 262 -25.49 -4.74 12.12
N ASN A 263 -25.90 -3.98 11.11
CA ASN A 263 -24.99 -3.51 10.06
C ASN A 263 -23.90 -2.59 10.61
N ASN A 264 -24.19 -1.72 11.58
CA ASN A 264 -23.18 -0.87 12.23
C ASN A 264 -22.16 -1.70 13.01
N VAL A 265 -22.61 -2.73 13.71
CA VAL A 265 -21.73 -3.68 14.40
C VAL A 265 -20.84 -4.42 13.42
N MET A 266 -21.44 -4.98 12.35
CA MET A 266 -20.70 -5.70 11.32
C MET A 266 -19.69 -4.80 10.61
N ALA A 267 -20.08 -3.57 10.27
CA ALA A 267 -19.20 -2.58 9.66
C ALA A 267 -18.00 -2.25 10.57
N ALA A 268 -18.25 -2.00 11.86
CA ALA A 268 -17.19 -1.72 12.83
C ALA A 268 -16.22 -2.91 13.00
N VAL A 269 -16.74 -4.14 13.03
CA VAL A 269 -15.91 -5.35 13.11
C VAL A 269 -15.09 -5.53 11.81
N ILE A 270 -15.72 -5.38 10.65
CA ILE A 270 -15.03 -5.48 9.35
C ILE A 270 -13.97 -4.38 9.21
N GLU A 271 -14.31 -3.14 9.54
CA GLU A 271 -13.38 -2.00 9.50
C GLU A 271 -12.18 -2.24 10.43
N TYR A 272 -12.44 -2.77 11.63
CA TYR A 272 -11.38 -3.08 12.59
C TYR A 272 -10.48 -4.23 12.15
N ILE A 273 -11.02 -5.26 11.46
CA ILE A 273 -10.27 -6.40 10.93
C ILE A 273 -9.51 -6.00 9.65
N SER A 274 -10.10 -5.13 8.83
CA SER A 274 -9.48 -4.68 7.58
C SER A 274 -8.56 -3.47 7.74
N GLY A 275 -8.47 -2.91 8.97
CA GLY A 275 -7.56 -1.82 9.35
C GLY A 275 -8.04 -0.46 9.00
#